data_405661a70276cb874c99317eb72d3d17
#
_entry.id   405661a70276cb874c99317eb72d3d17
#
_cell.length_a   1.000
_cell.length_b   1.000
_cell.length_c   1.000
_cell.angle_alpha   90.00
_cell.angle_beta   90.00
_cell.angle_gamma   90.00
#
_symmetry.space_group_name_H-M   'P 1'
#
loop_
_entity.id
_entity.type
_entity.pdbx_description
1 polymer ?
#
loop_
_entity_poly.entity_id
_entity_poly.type
_entity_poly.pdbx_seq_one_letter_code
_entity_poly.pdbx_strand_id
1 'polypeptide(L)'
;MQSMKSEADKNGKSLKKKPNYELQTLEKAIAILSCFSTKAPFLSISDISIMLGQHRSSVRRSISTFTKLGYLQENNKKFSLGPKVLDFGYQYLSALPFWGVAQPVIEELSDQINETVSIGLLDRSDVVFILRVPSKRLLNFDPSIGSRVPAHLHSLGHVLLANLPNDEQEKIINSIKFKSVTKFSIKDKAMLLKEIELTRRQGWSFTSRQYEEQYCGISVPIFSKDNQNIAALNVSFVIGSDANRRAVEDILPLLKLGARKINESL
;
A
#
# COMPACT_ATOMS: atom_id res chain seq x y z
N MET A 1 17.88 -39.60 -45.94
CA MET A 1 16.73 -39.30 -46.81
C MET A 1 15.48 -39.24 -45.96
N GLN A 2 14.97 -38.07 -45.70
CA GLN A 2 13.55 -37.69 -45.72
C GLN A 2 13.44 -36.29 -45.17
N SER A 3 12.96 -35.44 -46.05
CA SER A 3 12.79 -34.01 -45.90
C SER A 3 11.67 -33.69 -44.92
N MET A 4 11.92 -32.83 -43.94
CA MET A 4 10.86 -32.10 -43.24
C MET A 4 10.67 -30.74 -43.92
N LYS A 5 9.55 -30.63 -44.64
CA LYS A 5 9.06 -29.40 -45.21
C LYS A 5 8.61 -28.46 -44.09
N SER A 6 9.17 -27.25 -44.07
CA SER A 6 8.64 -26.12 -43.27
C SER A 6 7.40 -25.57 -43.96
N GLU A 7 6.26 -25.61 -43.28
CA GLU A 7 5.09 -24.80 -43.63
C GLU A 7 5.34 -23.34 -43.23
N ALA A 8 5.56 -22.50 -44.22
CA ALA A 8 5.60 -21.05 -44.07
C ALA A 8 4.16 -20.52 -44.10
N ASP A 9 3.72 -19.94 -43.01
CA ASP A 9 2.45 -19.23 -42.95
C ASP A 9 2.52 -17.93 -43.77
N LYS A 10 1.60 -17.81 -44.73
CA LYS A 10 1.53 -16.73 -45.71
C LYS A 10 0.78 -15.50 -45.15
N ASN A 11 1.32 -14.86 -44.11
CA ASN A 11 0.92 -13.50 -43.77
C ASN A 11 2.09 -12.79 -43.10
N GLY A 12 2.99 -12.25 -43.93
CA GLY A 12 4.14 -11.46 -43.48
C GLY A 12 3.76 -10.10 -42.87
N LYS A 13 3.08 -10.09 -41.72
CA LYS A 13 3.04 -8.94 -40.83
C LYS A 13 4.05 -9.16 -39.72
N SER A 14 5.27 -8.67 -39.93
CA SER A 14 6.22 -8.42 -38.85
C SER A 14 5.52 -7.65 -37.74
N LEU A 15 5.24 -8.32 -36.61
CA LEU A 15 4.81 -7.66 -35.38
C LEU A 15 5.92 -6.69 -34.99
N LYS A 16 5.77 -5.41 -35.36
CA LYS A 16 6.63 -4.34 -34.88
C LYS A 16 6.62 -4.41 -33.34
N LYS A 17 7.72 -4.89 -32.74
CA LYS A 17 7.94 -4.76 -31.30
C LYS A 17 7.70 -3.31 -30.95
N LYS A 18 6.72 -3.05 -30.05
CA LYS A 18 6.52 -1.72 -29.50
C LYS A 18 7.88 -1.24 -28.97
N PRO A 19 8.31 -0.03 -29.29
CA PRO A 19 9.59 0.48 -28.79
C PRO A 19 9.55 0.40 -27.26
N ASN A 20 10.56 -0.26 -26.68
CA ASN A 20 10.73 -0.31 -25.25
C ASN A 20 11.31 1.04 -24.82
N TYR A 21 10.46 1.92 -24.29
CA TYR A 21 10.88 3.24 -23.77
C TYR A 21 11.40 3.16 -22.32
N GLU A 22 11.48 1.97 -21.74
CA GLU A 22 11.92 1.78 -20.36
C GLU A 22 13.44 1.94 -20.23
N LEU A 23 13.86 2.86 -19.37
CA LEU A 23 15.25 3.11 -19.05
C LEU A 23 15.72 2.19 -17.91
N GLN A 24 16.21 1.00 -18.24
CA GLN A 24 16.73 0.04 -17.26
C GLN A 24 17.74 0.65 -16.27
N THR A 25 18.50 1.66 -16.70
CA THR A 25 19.44 2.38 -15.84
C THR A 25 18.72 3.12 -14.72
N LEU A 26 17.57 3.74 -15.01
CA LEU A 26 16.76 4.46 -14.05
C LEU A 26 16.09 3.49 -13.07
N GLU A 27 15.52 2.39 -13.57
CA GLU A 27 14.94 1.34 -12.72
C GLU A 27 15.97 0.79 -11.73
N LYS A 28 17.16 0.45 -12.23
CA LYS A 28 18.27 -0.03 -11.39
C LYS A 28 18.72 1.00 -10.37
N ALA A 29 18.70 2.27 -10.72
CA ALA A 29 19.07 3.34 -9.80
C ALA A 29 18.01 3.53 -8.69
N ILE A 30 16.71 3.58 -9.05
CA ILE A 30 15.62 3.71 -8.07
C ILE A 30 15.58 2.49 -7.11
N ALA A 31 15.84 1.28 -7.61
CA ALA A 31 15.92 0.07 -6.79
C ALA A 31 16.95 0.20 -5.65
N ILE A 32 18.02 0.99 -5.82
CA ILE A 32 19.02 1.24 -4.77
C ILE A 32 18.39 1.96 -3.58
N LEU A 33 17.55 2.98 -3.82
CA LEU A 33 16.87 3.70 -2.73
C LEU A 33 15.93 2.78 -1.94
N SER A 34 15.34 1.78 -2.61
CA SER A 34 14.45 0.80 -2.00
C SER A 34 15.16 -0.27 -1.15
N CYS A 35 16.51 -0.34 -1.18
CA CYS A 35 17.26 -1.25 -0.32
C CYS A 35 17.30 -0.81 1.14
N PHE A 36 17.15 0.49 1.39
CA PHE A 36 17.23 1.04 2.74
C PHE A 36 15.92 0.81 3.49
N SER A 37 16.02 0.41 4.75
CA SER A 37 14.87 0.17 5.63
C SER A 37 15.25 0.42 7.09
N THR A 38 14.28 0.40 7.99
CA THR A 38 14.52 0.48 9.45
C THR A 38 15.43 -0.65 9.97
N LYS A 39 15.38 -1.83 9.32
CA LYS A 39 16.23 -2.98 9.64
C LYS A 39 17.63 -2.88 9.02
N ALA A 40 17.78 -2.11 7.94
CA ALA A 40 19.03 -1.91 7.21
C ALA A 40 19.20 -0.42 6.83
N PRO A 41 19.37 0.47 7.82
CA PRO A 41 19.46 1.91 7.58
C PRO A 41 20.79 2.34 6.95
N PHE A 42 21.84 1.53 7.12
CA PHE A 42 23.19 1.80 6.62
C PHE A 42 23.69 0.63 5.78
N LEU A 43 23.96 0.86 4.51
CA LEU A 43 24.41 -0.16 3.55
C LEU A 43 25.70 0.28 2.85
N SER A 44 26.62 -0.68 2.62
CA SER A 44 27.78 -0.48 1.75
C SER A 44 27.41 -0.73 0.28
N ILE A 45 28.28 -0.31 -0.66
CA ILE A 45 28.14 -0.64 -2.08
C ILE A 45 28.05 -2.16 -2.30
N SER A 46 28.78 -2.92 -1.49
CA SER A 46 28.79 -4.38 -1.57
C SER A 46 27.45 -4.99 -1.17
N ASP A 47 26.87 -4.51 -0.06
CA ASP A 47 25.57 -4.99 0.43
C ASP A 47 24.48 -4.75 -0.63
N ILE A 48 24.41 -3.53 -1.18
CA ILE A 48 23.45 -3.16 -2.21
C ILE A 48 23.67 -3.98 -3.50
N SER A 49 24.93 -4.17 -3.91
CA SER A 49 25.29 -4.98 -5.08
C SER A 49 24.78 -6.43 -4.94
N ILE A 50 24.94 -7.03 -3.77
CA ILE A 50 24.45 -8.38 -3.45
C ILE A 50 22.92 -8.42 -3.44
N MET A 51 22.28 -7.49 -2.71
CA MET A 51 20.80 -7.42 -2.60
C MET A 51 20.11 -7.32 -3.96
N LEU A 52 20.67 -6.55 -4.90
CA LEU A 52 20.06 -6.29 -6.20
C LEU A 52 20.61 -7.17 -7.34
N GLY A 53 21.65 -7.98 -7.10
CA GLY A 53 22.32 -8.73 -8.17
C GLY A 53 22.98 -7.82 -9.22
N GLN A 54 23.38 -6.59 -8.86
CA GLN A 54 23.96 -5.61 -9.78
C GLN A 54 25.48 -5.53 -9.62
N HIS A 55 26.19 -5.20 -10.72
CA HIS A 55 27.64 -4.98 -10.64
C HIS A 55 27.99 -3.78 -9.76
N ARG A 56 29.00 -3.94 -8.91
CA ARG A 56 29.50 -2.89 -7.98
C ARG A 56 29.79 -1.55 -8.67
N SER A 57 30.31 -1.58 -9.91
CA SER A 57 30.60 -0.37 -10.68
C SER A 57 29.34 0.40 -11.06
N SER A 58 28.23 -0.31 -11.37
CA SER A 58 26.92 0.30 -11.64
C SER A 58 26.35 0.92 -10.39
N VAL A 59 26.30 0.16 -9.29
CA VAL A 59 25.83 0.62 -7.98
C VAL A 59 26.60 1.85 -7.52
N ARG A 60 27.96 1.84 -7.63
CA ARG A 60 28.81 2.98 -7.29
C ARG A 60 28.44 4.25 -8.02
N ARG A 61 28.21 4.18 -9.34
CA ARG A 61 27.83 5.35 -10.15
C ARG A 61 26.50 5.93 -9.72
N SER A 62 25.50 5.08 -9.48
CA SER A 62 24.18 5.52 -9.03
C SER A 62 24.25 6.13 -7.62
N ILE A 63 24.96 5.49 -6.69
CA ILE A 63 25.17 6.01 -5.33
C ILE A 63 25.88 7.38 -5.37
N SER A 64 26.96 7.51 -6.14
CA SER A 64 27.66 8.80 -6.30
C SER A 64 26.70 9.90 -6.80
N THR A 65 25.84 9.57 -7.76
CA THR A 65 24.84 10.51 -8.26
C THR A 65 23.82 10.88 -7.18
N PHE A 66 23.26 9.90 -6.46
CA PHE A 66 22.30 10.16 -5.39
C PHE A 66 22.91 10.94 -4.22
N THR A 67 24.17 10.68 -3.87
CA THR A 67 24.89 11.43 -2.84
C THR A 67 25.09 12.89 -3.29
N LYS A 68 25.55 13.09 -4.53
CA LYS A 68 25.70 14.45 -5.11
C LYS A 68 24.36 15.22 -5.13
N LEU A 69 23.25 14.52 -5.38
CA LEU A 69 21.91 15.12 -5.41
C LEU A 69 21.30 15.28 -4.02
N GLY A 70 21.89 14.72 -2.95
CA GLY A 70 21.44 14.80 -1.57
C GLY A 70 20.39 13.74 -1.15
N TYR A 71 20.10 12.77 -2.02
CA TYR A 71 19.19 11.66 -1.69
C TYR A 71 19.86 10.58 -0.84
N LEU A 72 21.19 10.45 -0.90
CA LEU A 72 21.98 9.61 -0.03
C LEU A 72 23.01 10.44 0.72
N GLN A 73 23.39 9.96 1.91
CA GLN A 73 24.49 10.46 2.71
C GLN A 73 25.51 9.35 2.90
N GLU A 74 26.80 9.71 2.87
CA GLU A 74 27.90 8.78 3.13
C GLU A 74 28.49 9.02 4.52
N ASN A 75 28.66 7.94 5.28
CA ASN A 75 29.40 7.93 6.53
C ASN A 75 30.22 6.63 6.64
N ASN A 76 31.54 6.75 6.74
CA ASN A 76 32.46 5.61 6.89
C ASN A 76 32.26 4.51 5.82
N LYS A 77 32.17 4.88 4.55
CA LYS A 77 31.94 3.97 3.40
C LYS A 77 30.60 3.22 3.45
N LYS A 78 29.70 3.60 4.33
CA LYS A 78 28.29 3.19 4.34
C LYS A 78 27.41 4.37 3.91
N PHE A 79 26.28 4.05 3.31
CA PHE A 79 25.32 5.01 2.82
C PHE A 79 23.99 4.85 3.57
N SER A 80 23.27 5.95 3.73
CA SER A 80 21.92 6.00 4.28
C SER A 80 21.07 6.94 3.41
N LEU A 81 19.75 6.86 3.55
CA LEU A 81 18.85 7.85 2.93
C LEU A 81 19.15 9.25 3.49
N GLY A 82 19.25 10.23 2.61
CA GLY A 82 19.34 11.64 2.97
C GLY A 82 17.94 12.26 3.14
N PRO A 83 17.81 13.39 3.89
CA PRO A 83 16.52 14.02 4.17
C PRO A 83 15.77 14.45 2.90
N LYS A 84 16.45 14.66 1.78
CA LYS A 84 15.85 15.07 0.51
C LYS A 84 14.83 14.06 -0.06
N VAL A 85 14.86 12.79 0.36
CA VAL A 85 13.83 11.82 -0.02
C VAL A 85 12.44 12.19 0.52
N LEU A 86 12.37 12.98 1.60
CA LEU A 86 11.13 13.46 2.19
C LEU A 86 10.40 14.47 1.29
N ASP A 87 11.13 15.19 0.41
CA ASP A 87 10.52 16.18 -0.50
C ASP A 87 9.45 15.52 -1.37
N PHE A 88 9.73 14.32 -1.91
CA PHE A 88 8.73 13.59 -2.72
C PHE A 88 7.54 13.13 -1.90
N GLY A 89 7.78 12.58 -0.71
CA GLY A 89 6.71 12.16 0.18
C GLY A 89 5.81 13.31 0.60
N TYR A 90 6.40 14.45 0.98
CA TYR A 90 5.66 15.64 1.35
C TYR A 90 4.85 16.21 0.17
N GLN A 91 5.45 16.34 -1.02
CA GLN A 91 4.74 16.81 -2.21
C GLN A 91 3.56 15.92 -2.57
N TYR A 92 3.73 14.60 -2.48
CA TYR A 92 2.64 13.67 -2.71
C TYR A 92 1.51 13.83 -1.69
N LEU A 93 1.84 13.83 -0.39
CA LEU A 93 0.85 13.90 0.68
C LEU A 93 0.11 15.25 0.68
N SER A 94 0.83 16.36 0.50
CA SER A 94 0.25 17.71 0.49
C SER A 94 -0.65 17.98 -0.73
N ALA A 95 -0.50 17.22 -1.81
CA ALA A 95 -1.38 17.29 -2.98
C ALA A 95 -2.70 16.53 -2.80
N LEU A 96 -2.83 15.71 -1.75
CA LEU A 96 -4.08 15.00 -1.46
C LEU A 96 -5.14 15.99 -0.94
N PRO A 97 -6.36 16.01 -1.52
CA PRO A 97 -7.36 17.05 -1.22
C PRO A 97 -7.80 17.05 0.25
N PHE A 98 -7.74 15.92 0.93
CA PHE A 98 -8.15 15.77 2.33
C PHE A 98 -6.99 15.89 3.34
N TRP A 99 -5.74 16.10 2.89
CA TRP A 99 -4.56 16.06 3.78
C TRP A 99 -4.67 17.03 4.95
N GLY A 100 -5.03 18.30 4.70
CA GLY A 100 -5.09 19.33 5.74
C GLY A 100 -6.23 19.15 6.74
N VAL A 101 -7.31 18.46 6.36
CA VAL A 101 -8.51 18.30 7.19
C VAL A 101 -8.60 16.94 7.88
N ALA A 102 -7.93 15.93 7.35
CA ALA A 102 -8.01 14.57 7.86
C ALA A 102 -7.26 14.39 9.19
N GLN A 103 -6.13 15.06 9.38
CA GLN A 103 -5.29 14.90 10.57
C GLN A 103 -6.06 15.18 11.87
N PRO A 104 -6.69 16.37 12.08
CA PRO A 104 -7.43 16.65 13.30
C PRO A 104 -8.62 15.69 13.51
N VAL A 105 -9.26 15.24 12.42
CA VAL A 105 -10.39 14.29 12.52
C VAL A 105 -9.92 12.93 13.03
N ILE A 106 -8.81 12.39 12.53
CA ILE A 106 -8.32 11.09 13.00
C ILE A 106 -7.71 11.17 14.40
N GLU A 107 -7.19 12.33 14.82
CA GLU A 107 -6.75 12.58 16.20
C GLU A 107 -7.93 12.56 17.16
N GLU A 108 -9.01 13.31 16.86
CA GLU A 108 -10.25 13.30 17.63
C GLU A 108 -10.82 11.87 17.76
N LEU A 109 -10.89 11.13 16.64
CA LEU A 109 -11.38 9.75 16.64
C LEU A 109 -10.51 8.82 17.48
N SER A 110 -9.18 8.92 17.37
CA SER A 110 -8.26 8.09 18.15
C SER A 110 -8.40 8.33 19.64
N ASP A 111 -8.56 9.60 20.05
CA ASP A 111 -8.78 9.95 21.46
C ASP A 111 -10.13 9.44 21.97
N GLN A 112 -11.20 9.55 21.18
CA GLN A 112 -12.55 9.07 21.55
C GLN A 112 -12.62 7.53 21.67
N ILE A 113 -12.03 6.83 20.72
CA ILE A 113 -12.11 5.36 20.62
C ILE A 113 -11.00 4.68 21.43
N ASN A 114 -9.90 5.42 21.71
CA ASN A 114 -8.66 4.93 22.33
C ASN A 114 -8.05 3.73 21.58
N GLU A 115 -8.13 3.76 20.23
CA GLU A 115 -7.55 2.78 19.33
C GLU A 115 -6.81 3.48 18.19
N THR A 116 -6.04 2.72 17.42
CA THR A 116 -5.32 3.25 16.27
C THR A 116 -6.26 3.60 15.13
N VAL A 117 -6.19 4.84 14.67
CA VAL A 117 -6.92 5.34 13.49
C VAL A 117 -5.96 5.60 12.35
N SER A 118 -6.32 5.18 11.14
CA SER A 118 -5.46 5.30 9.97
C SER A 118 -6.26 5.64 8.72
N ILE A 119 -5.60 6.31 7.76
CA ILE A 119 -6.11 6.47 6.39
C ILE A 119 -5.16 5.78 5.43
N GLY A 120 -5.72 5.03 4.49
CA GLY A 120 -4.97 4.32 3.46
C GLY A 120 -5.49 4.56 2.06
N LEU A 121 -4.59 4.42 1.10
CA LEU A 121 -4.85 4.47 -0.34
C LEU A 121 -4.54 3.12 -0.96
N LEU A 122 -5.21 2.80 -2.06
CA LEU A 122 -4.88 1.63 -2.86
C LEU A 122 -3.76 1.99 -3.85
N ASP A 123 -2.70 1.20 -3.84
CA ASP A 123 -1.65 1.23 -4.85
C ASP A 123 -1.40 -0.18 -5.36
N ARG A 124 -1.86 -0.45 -6.57
CA ARG A 124 -1.89 -1.79 -7.17
C ARG A 124 -2.69 -2.76 -6.28
N SER A 125 -2.05 -3.83 -5.79
CA SER A 125 -2.69 -4.83 -4.91
C SER A 125 -2.49 -4.59 -3.41
N ASP A 126 -1.89 -3.45 -3.04
CA ASP A 126 -1.58 -3.11 -1.65
C ASP A 126 -2.30 -1.85 -1.20
N VAL A 127 -2.54 -1.77 0.10
CA VAL A 127 -2.90 -0.51 0.78
C VAL A 127 -1.64 0.13 1.31
N VAL A 128 -1.49 1.44 1.07
CA VAL A 128 -0.43 2.29 1.62
C VAL A 128 -1.02 3.16 2.72
N PHE A 129 -0.47 3.10 3.93
CA PHE A 129 -0.85 4.00 5.00
C PHE A 129 -0.28 5.39 4.75
N ILE A 130 -1.15 6.41 4.71
CA ILE A 130 -0.75 7.80 4.45
C ILE A 130 -0.93 8.72 5.65
N LEU A 131 -1.88 8.43 6.52
CA LEU A 131 -2.09 9.09 7.81
C LEU A 131 -2.33 8.05 8.89
N ARG A 132 -1.82 8.31 10.10
CA ARG A 132 -1.97 7.39 11.20
C ARG A 132 -1.80 8.09 12.54
N VAL A 133 -2.72 7.81 13.44
CA VAL A 133 -2.66 8.17 14.87
C VAL A 133 -2.64 6.88 15.65
N PRO A 134 -1.52 6.48 16.26
CA PRO A 134 -1.42 5.26 17.04
C PRO A 134 -2.23 5.39 18.34
N SER A 135 -2.78 4.26 18.80
CA SER A 135 -3.38 4.21 20.14
C SER A 135 -2.31 4.44 21.21
N LYS A 136 -2.74 4.89 22.39
CA LYS A 136 -1.86 5.04 23.58
C LYS A 136 -1.37 3.70 24.13
N ARG A 137 -1.87 2.59 23.61
CA ARG A 137 -1.47 1.22 23.99
C ARG A 137 -0.24 0.80 23.18
N LEU A 138 0.69 0.11 23.82
CA LEU A 138 1.81 -0.53 23.12
C LEU A 138 1.28 -1.67 22.25
N LEU A 139 1.35 -1.53 20.94
CA LEU A 139 0.95 -2.54 19.98
C LEU A 139 2.19 -3.18 19.35
N ASN A 140 2.17 -4.51 19.19
CA ASN A 140 3.28 -5.24 18.54
C ASN A 140 3.33 -5.01 17.02
N PHE A 141 2.22 -4.59 16.41
CA PHE A 141 2.12 -4.24 15.00
C PHE A 141 1.79 -2.75 14.88
N ASP A 142 2.78 -1.97 14.48
CA ASP A 142 2.69 -0.52 14.33
C ASP A 142 3.28 -0.08 12.98
N PRO A 143 2.51 -0.23 11.87
CA PRO A 143 2.97 0.20 10.56
C PRO A 143 3.13 1.72 10.52
N SER A 144 4.24 2.18 9.98
CA SER A 144 4.52 3.60 9.76
C SER A 144 3.81 4.14 8.51
N ILE A 145 3.73 5.47 8.37
CA ILE A 145 3.32 6.11 7.11
C ILE A 145 4.24 5.61 5.98
N GLY A 146 3.65 5.26 4.83
CA GLY A 146 4.33 4.63 3.71
C GLY A 146 4.42 3.10 3.79
N SER A 147 4.10 2.48 4.93
CA SER A 147 4.01 1.02 5.04
C SER A 147 2.90 0.47 4.16
N ARG A 148 3.08 -0.77 3.70
CA ARG A 148 2.16 -1.47 2.80
C ARG A 148 1.60 -2.72 3.44
N VAL A 149 0.32 -2.98 3.20
CA VAL A 149 -0.34 -4.23 3.57
C VAL A 149 -1.13 -4.76 2.37
N PRO A 150 -1.18 -6.09 2.15
CA PRO A 150 -1.95 -6.66 1.05
C PRO A 150 -3.43 -6.26 1.16
N ALA A 151 -4.00 -5.68 0.09
CA ALA A 151 -5.38 -5.17 0.10
C ALA A 151 -6.41 -6.27 0.39
N HIS A 152 -6.14 -7.51 -0.02
CA HIS A 152 -7.04 -8.64 0.21
C HIS A 152 -7.07 -9.14 1.67
N LEU A 153 -6.19 -8.67 2.55
CA LEU A 153 -6.10 -9.09 3.95
C LEU A 153 -6.46 -7.98 4.94
N HIS A 154 -6.91 -6.83 4.45
CA HIS A 154 -7.16 -5.67 5.30
C HIS A 154 -8.50 -4.98 4.96
N SER A 155 -9.24 -4.56 5.97
CA SER A 155 -10.53 -3.88 5.78
C SER A 155 -10.44 -2.60 4.94
N LEU A 156 -9.34 -1.83 5.03
CA LEU A 156 -9.05 -0.73 4.11
C LEU A 156 -9.07 -1.19 2.65
N GLY A 157 -8.39 -2.29 2.36
CA GLY A 157 -8.30 -2.83 1.00
C GLY A 157 -9.64 -3.32 0.47
N HIS A 158 -10.46 -3.97 1.31
CA HIS A 158 -11.80 -4.40 0.91
C HIS A 158 -12.68 -3.20 0.55
N VAL A 159 -12.64 -2.12 1.35
CA VAL A 159 -13.38 -0.88 1.07
C VAL A 159 -12.91 -0.25 -0.22
N LEU A 160 -11.60 -0.10 -0.40
CA LEU A 160 -11.02 0.51 -1.60
C LEU A 160 -11.34 -0.30 -2.85
N LEU A 161 -11.18 -1.63 -2.81
CA LEU A 161 -11.52 -2.51 -3.92
C LEU A 161 -13.03 -2.51 -4.23
N ALA A 162 -13.89 -2.46 -3.21
CA ALA A 162 -15.34 -2.48 -3.39
C ALA A 162 -15.89 -1.25 -4.15
N ASN A 163 -15.16 -0.13 -4.06
CA ASN A 163 -15.57 1.14 -4.68
C ASN A 163 -14.87 1.44 -6.01
N LEU A 164 -14.05 0.52 -6.53
CA LEU A 164 -13.47 0.65 -7.87
C LEU A 164 -14.48 0.31 -8.96
N PRO A 165 -14.32 0.90 -10.18
CA PRO A 165 -14.95 0.39 -11.39
C PRO A 165 -14.62 -1.09 -11.61
N ASN A 166 -15.58 -1.85 -12.15
CA ASN A 166 -15.45 -3.31 -12.24
C ASN A 166 -14.22 -3.78 -13.04
N ASP A 167 -13.86 -3.08 -14.10
CA ASP A 167 -12.72 -3.40 -14.96
C ASP A 167 -11.37 -3.15 -14.27
N GLU A 168 -11.26 -2.10 -13.46
CA GLU A 168 -10.08 -1.81 -12.64
C GLU A 168 -9.97 -2.79 -11.47
N GLN A 169 -11.08 -3.04 -10.79
CA GLN A 169 -11.17 -4.02 -9.71
C GLN A 169 -10.70 -5.40 -10.18
N GLU A 170 -11.21 -5.85 -11.35
CA GLU A 170 -10.83 -7.16 -11.89
C GLU A 170 -9.35 -7.25 -12.25
N LYS A 171 -8.78 -6.21 -12.87
CA LYS A 171 -7.35 -6.14 -13.18
C LYS A 171 -6.50 -6.27 -11.92
N ILE A 172 -6.86 -5.55 -10.86
CA ILE A 172 -6.13 -5.59 -9.60
C ILE A 172 -6.25 -6.96 -8.93
N ILE A 173 -7.47 -7.49 -8.81
CA ILE A 173 -7.71 -8.81 -8.18
C ILE A 173 -6.96 -9.91 -8.92
N ASN A 174 -6.92 -9.89 -10.25
CA ASN A 174 -6.18 -10.86 -11.04
C ASN A 174 -4.64 -10.76 -10.85
N SER A 175 -4.13 -9.62 -10.38
CA SER A 175 -2.70 -9.44 -10.07
C SER A 175 -2.32 -9.90 -8.67
N ILE A 176 -3.31 -10.14 -7.78
CA ILE A 176 -3.06 -10.51 -6.38
C ILE A 176 -2.42 -11.91 -6.32
N LYS A 177 -1.30 -11.99 -5.62
CA LYS A 177 -0.72 -13.26 -5.20
C LYS A 177 -1.28 -13.61 -3.81
N PHE A 178 -2.30 -14.45 -3.78
CA PHE A 178 -2.95 -14.87 -2.54
C PHE A 178 -1.97 -15.66 -1.68
N LYS A 179 -1.39 -15.00 -0.69
CA LYS A 179 -0.49 -15.60 0.29
C LYS A 179 -1.14 -15.53 1.66
N SER A 180 -1.41 -16.67 2.26
CA SER A 180 -1.89 -16.73 3.64
C SER A 180 -0.77 -16.37 4.60
N VAL A 181 -1.01 -15.43 5.50
CA VAL A 181 -0.09 -15.04 6.59
C VAL A 181 -0.60 -15.53 7.94
N THR A 182 -1.92 -15.79 8.03
CA THR A 182 -2.58 -16.42 9.17
C THR A 182 -3.52 -17.54 8.69
N LYS A 183 -4.04 -18.33 9.60
CA LYS A 183 -5.06 -19.34 9.27
C LYS A 183 -6.42 -18.73 8.85
N PHE A 184 -6.64 -17.44 9.13
CA PHE A 184 -7.84 -16.69 8.80
C PHE A 184 -7.72 -15.85 7.53
N SER A 185 -6.55 -15.85 6.88
CA SER A 185 -6.31 -15.11 5.65
C SER A 185 -7.26 -15.54 4.52
N ILE A 186 -7.67 -14.57 3.71
CA ILE A 186 -8.33 -14.84 2.41
C ILE A 186 -7.31 -15.54 1.50
N LYS A 187 -7.70 -16.69 0.96
CA LYS A 187 -6.78 -17.61 0.26
C LYS A 187 -6.94 -17.60 -1.27
N ASP A 188 -8.04 -17.06 -1.76
CA ASP A 188 -8.37 -17.09 -3.19
C ASP A 188 -9.28 -15.94 -3.61
N LYS A 189 -9.43 -15.79 -4.93
CA LYS A 189 -10.27 -14.77 -5.56
C LYS A 189 -11.74 -14.88 -5.16
N ALA A 190 -12.28 -16.08 -5.02
CA ALA A 190 -13.69 -16.28 -4.73
C ALA A 190 -14.05 -15.79 -3.32
N MET A 191 -13.19 -16.06 -2.32
CA MET A 191 -13.33 -15.53 -0.97
C MET A 191 -13.27 -14.00 -0.98
N LEU A 192 -12.28 -13.41 -1.68
CA LEU A 192 -12.16 -11.95 -1.75
C LEU A 192 -13.38 -11.29 -2.41
N LEU A 193 -13.89 -11.85 -3.50
CA LEU A 193 -15.07 -11.31 -4.17
C LEU A 193 -16.32 -11.31 -3.29
N LYS A 194 -16.49 -12.31 -2.42
CA LYS A 194 -17.59 -12.34 -1.43
C LYS A 194 -17.47 -11.19 -0.41
N GLU A 195 -16.27 -10.95 0.10
CA GLU A 195 -16.01 -9.85 1.03
C GLU A 195 -16.21 -8.48 0.37
N ILE A 196 -15.75 -8.32 -0.87
CA ILE A 196 -15.95 -7.09 -1.66
C ILE A 196 -17.43 -6.83 -1.90
N GLU A 197 -18.20 -7.85 -2.28
CA GLU A 197 -19.63 -7.72 -2.52
C GLU A 197 -20.40 -7.38 -1.23
N LEU A 198 -20.04 -8.02 -0.11
CA LEU A 198 -20.58 -7.67 1.19
C LEU A 198 -20.25 -6.21 1.56
N THR A 199 -18.98 -5.81 1.38
CA THR A 199 -18.50 -4.46 1.64
C THR A 199 -19.25 -3.41 0.79
N ARG A 200 -19.47 -3.69 -0.49
CA ARG A 200 -20.23 -2.81 -1.41
C ARG A 200 -21.67 -2.59 -0.94
N ARG A 201 -22.34 -3.66 -0.50
CA ARG A 201 -23.74 -3.59 -0.05
C ARG A 201 -23.91 -2.83 1.26
N GLN A 202 -23.00 -3.04 2.24
CA GLN A 202 -23.12 -2.43 3.58
C GLN A 202 -22.40 -1.09 3.72
N GLY A 203 -21.47 -0.75 2.80
CA GLY A 203 -20.70 0.49 2.79
C GLY A 203 -19.53 0.53 3.79
N TRP A 204 -19.13 -0.60 4.34
CA TRP A 204 -17.99 -0.73 5.27
C TRP A 204 -17.44 -2.15 5.25
N SER A 205 -16.22 -2.35 5.76
CA SER A 205 -15.62 -3.68 5.89
C SER A 205 -15.09 -3.90 7.30
N PHE A 206 -15.24 -5.12 7.79
CA PHE A 206 -14.62 -5.60 9.01
C PHE A 206 -13.75 -6.81 8.71
N THR A 207 -12.51 -6.81 9.18
CA THR A 207 -11.60 -7.95 9.08
C THR A 207 -11.15 -8.36 10.47
N SER A 208 -11.08 -9.67 10.70
CA SER A 208 -10.61 -10.24 11.95
C SER A 208 -9.52 -11.24 11.68
N ARG A 209 -8.34 -11.03 12.23
CA ARG A 209 -7.18 -11.95 12.18
C ARG A 209 -6.62 -12.23 10.78
N GLN A 210 -7.05 -11.54 9.74
CA GLN A 210 -6.68 -11.91 8.36
C GLN A 210 -5.21 -11.62 8.06
N TYR A 211 -4.66 -10.50 8.57
CA TYR A 211 -3.27 -10.11 8.37
C TYR A 211 -2.40 -10.41 9.59
N GLU A 212 -2.90 -10.12 10.79
CA GLU A 212 -2.26 -10.40 12.08
C GLU A 212 -3.26 -11.08 13.02
N GLU A 213 -2.87 -12.19 13.68
CA GLU A 213 -3.79 -13.01 14.48
C GLU A 213 -4.38 -12.30 15.70
N GLN A 214 -3.76 -11.23 16.15
CA GLN A 214 -4.18 -10.48 17.35
C GLN A 214 -5.03 -9.27 17.03
N TYR A 215 -5.24 -8.91 15.74
CA TYR A 215 -5.89 -7.66 15.36
C TYR A 215 -7.16 -7.85 14.56
N CYS A 216 -8.07 -6.90 14.81
CA CYS A 216 -9.23 -6.62 13.98
C CYS A 216 -9.11 -5.23 13.36
N GLY A 217 -9.79 -5.03 12.22
CA GLY A 217 -9.89 -3.72 11.58
C GLY A 217 -11.28 -3.48 11.02
N ILE A 218 -11.79 -2.26 11.20
CA ILE A 218 -13.02 -1.81 10.55
C ILE A 218 -12.75 -0.55 9.74
N SER A 219 -13.29 -0.49 8.52
CA SER A 219 -13.02 0.60 7.58
C SER A 219 -14.27 1.09 6.88
N VAL A 220 -14.26 2.39 6.55
CA VAL A 220 -15.27 3.07 5.74
C VAL A 220 -14.60 3.85 4.61
N PRO A 221 -15.28 4.11 3.48
CA PRO A 221 -14.74 4.91 2.38
C PRO A 221 -14.71 6.40 2.72
N ILE A 222 -13.74 7.11 2.12
CA ILE A 222 -13.69 8.56 2.01
C ILE A 222 -13.94 8.90 0.54
N PHE A 223 -14.90 9.78 0.27
CA PHE A 223 -15.29 10.17 -1.07
C PHE A 223 -14.91 11.62 -1.38
N SER A 224 -14.58 11.92 -2.63
CA SER A 224 -14.47 13.27 -3.13
C SER A 224 -15.86 13.91 -3.34
N LYS A 225 -15.89 15.20 -3.66
CA LYS A 225 -17.13 15.91 -4.06
C LYS A 225 -17.82 15.26 -5.27
N ASP A 226 -17.06 14.67 -6.15
CA ASP A 226 -17.55 13.95 -7.33
C ASP A 226 -17.96 12.50 -7.03
N ASN A 227 -18.11 12.16 -5.73
CA ASN A 227 -18.49 10.84 -5.26
C ASN A 227 -17.54 9.71 -5.71
N GLN A 228 -16.27 10.02 -5.96
CA GLN A 228 -15.23 9.02 -6.21
C GLN A 228 -14.61 8.61 -4.88
N ASN A 229 -14.40 7.30 -4.68
CA ASN A 229 -13.67 6.84 -3.50
C ASN A 229 -12.17 7.17 -3.66
N ILE A 230 -11.68 8.06 -2.82
CA ILE A 230 -10.31 8.58 -2.88
C ILE A 230 -9.40 8.02 -1.81
N ALA A 231 -9.98 7.48 -0.73
CA ALA A 231 -9.26 6.88 0.38
C ALA A 231 -10.19 5.99 1.21
N ALA A 232 -9.65 5.33 2.23
CA ALA A 232 -10.45 4.67 3.25
C ALA A 232 -9.93 5.03 4.65
N LEU A 233 -10.87 5.18 5.59
CA LEU A 233 -10.62 5.46 7.00
C LEU A 233 -10.79 4.16 7.80
N ASN A 234 -9.87 3.87 8.71
CA ASN A 234 -9.79 2.62 9.45
C ASN A 234 -9.60 2.85 10.94
N VAL A 235 -10.18 1.98 11.74
CA VAL A 235 -9.80 1.74 13.12
C VAL A 235 -9.26 0.31 13.24
N SER A 236 -8.06 0.16 13.78
CA SER A 236 -7.44 -1.13 14.10
C SER A 236 -7.33 -1.30 15.62
N PHE A 237 -7.72 -2.46 16.12
CA PHE A 237 -7.74 -2.76 17.55
C PHE A 237 -7.42 -4.23 17.83
N VAL A 238 -7.02 -4.51 19.08
CA VAL A 238 -6.73 -5.89 19.53
C VAL A 238 -8.03 -6.67 19.64
N ILE A 239 -8.02 -7.92 19.18
CA ILE A 239 -9.19 -8.80 19.23
C ILE A 239 -9.60 -9.09 20.68
N GLY A 240 -10.89 -9.00 20.96
CA GLY A 240 -11.54 -9.44 22.19
C GLY A 240 -12.69 -10.39 21.89
N SER A 241 -13.32 -10.94 22.93
CA SER A 241 -14.48 -11.84 22.80
C SER A 241 -15.67 -11.19 22.09
N ASP A 242 -15.80 -9.88 22.19
CA ASP A 242 -16.89 -9.07 21.63
C ASP A 242 -16.45 -8.17 20.46
N ALA A 243 -15.31 -8.50 19.82
CA ALA A 243 -14.70 -7.66 18.79
C ALA A 243 -15.65 -7.26 17.66
N ASN A 244 -16.50 -8.18 17.20
CA ASN A 244 -17.47 -7.88 16.13
C ASN A 244 -18.56 -6.89 16.61
N ARG A 245 -19.14 -7.12 17.79
CA ARG A 245 -20.11 -6.21 18.38
C ARG A 245 -19.51 -4.81 18.57
N ARG A 246 -18.33 -4.74 19.20
CA ARG A 246 -17.60 -3.48 19.40
C ARG A 246 -17.33 -2.75 18.08
N ALA A 247 -16.90 -3.46 17.05
CA ALA A 247 -16.67 -2.87 15.74
C ALA A 247 -17.91 -2.21 15.15
N VAL A 248 -19.07 -2.89 15.23
CA VAL A 248 -20.29 -2.47 14.54
C VAL A 248 -21.12 -1.48 15.40
N GLU A 249 -21.22 -1.72 16.70
CA GLU A 249 -22.07 -0.91 17.58
C GLU A 249 -21.35 0.32 18.13
N ASP A 250 -20.06 0.19 18.52
CA ASP A 250 -19.34 1.26 19.19
C ASP A 250 -18.46 2.08 18.23
N ILE A 251 -17.71 1.41 17.31
CA ILE A 251 -16.70 2.06 16.47
C ILE A 251 -17.29 2.59 15.15
N LEU A 252 -18.09 1.78 14.45
CA LEU A 252 -18.58 2.13 13.10
C LEU A 252 -19.37 3.45 13.05
N PRO A 253 -20.24 3.81 14.01
CA PRO A 253 -20.94 5.09 14.00
C PRO A 253 -19.97 6.28 14.03
N LEU A 254 -18.96 6.23 14.91
CA LEU A 254 -17.93 7.27 15.03
C LEU A 254 -17.07 7.35 13.77
N LEU A 255 -16.70 6.19 13.22
CA LEU A 255 -15.90 6.10 11.99
C LEU A 255 -16.63 6.72 10.80
N LYS A 256 -17.95 6.45 10.65
CA LYS A 256 -18.80 7.06 9.62
C LYS A 256 -18.91 8.58 9.81
N LEU A 257 -19.03 9.05 11.05
CA LEU A 257 -19.05 10.48 11.34
C LEU A 257 -17.73 11.17 10.95
N GLY A 258 -16.59 10.56 11.29
CA GLY A 258 -15.28 11.04 10.90
C GLY A 258 -15.10 11.10 9.38
N ALA A 259 -15.48 10.06 8.66
CA ALA A 259 -15.43 10.05 7.19
C ALA A 259 -16.31 11.15 6.60
N ARG A 260 -17.51 11.40 7.17
CA ARG A 260 -18.39 12.49 6.73
C ARG A 260 -17.75 13.85 6.96
N LYS A 261 -17.16 14.11 8.15
CA LYS A 261 -16.43 15.37 8.43
C LYS A 261 -15.34 15.64 7.39
N ILE A 262 -14.58 14.59 7.00
CA ILE A 262 -13.55 14.70 5.96
C ILE A 262 -14.20 15.02 4.61
N ASN A 263 -15.25 14.30 4.20
CA ASN A 263 -15.92 14.48 2.91
C ASN A 263 -16.53 15.89 2.76
N GLU A 264 -17.16 16.42 3.81
CA GLU A 264 -17.79 17.74 3.81
C GLU A 264 -16.78 18.89 3.74
N SER A 265 -15.52 18.62 4.06
CA SER A 265 -14.42 19.59 4.04
C SER A 265 -13.66 19.62 2.70
N LEU A 266 -14.00 18.73 1.77
CA LEU A 266 -13.43 18.63 0.43
C LEU A 266 -14.22 19.52 -0.54
#